data_94aed6efae8d7220fb5654caf6c2d063
#
_entry.id   94aed6efae8d7220fb5654caf6c2d063
#
_cell.length_a   1.000
_cell.length_b   1.000
_cell.length_c   1.000
_cell.angle_alpha   90.00
_cell.angle_beta   90.00
_cell.angle_gamma   90.00
#
_symmetry.space_group_name_H-M   'P 1'
#
loop_
_entity.id
_entity.type
_entity.pdbx_description
1 polymer ?
#
loop_
_entity_poly.entity_id
_entity_poly.type
_entity_poly.pdbx_seq_one_letter_code
_entity_poly.pdbx_strand_id
1 'polypeptide(L)'
;MADEPVRQTEQKSPSTLKAHKPSVKERRAWRISWIWLVPFVAALVGGSLLVRNWLHTGPTLSITFESAEGLEIDQTKVRYKDVVIGVVTDIDVGADRSNVIVKAQIDHESADYIARDGTRFWVVKPRLEMSGVSGLGTLLSGPYIAVDIESDNNQNQAEKYTFTGLEKPPAVTHDRSGTRYVLHAADLGSLEIGSQVYYRQIPVGRVIDYELNKDGSSVDIQIFVDEPNDRYVTSDSRFWNASGIRVSLGASGVEVQTGTLSSIVAGGIAFANVNPANEIPAKPETVFDLFNSELEAKAEPDGPPFRVDMIFNNSVRGLEIGAPVDFRGMELGKVYDIDLEFDTEKRRFYILVKTNIYPRRFGTAYDRVKSLDPENKYPGRQLLGPMEHHGLRAQLKTSNLLTGQQYVSLDIIRDAEPVDFDPMRTPLVIPTIAGSFDRLQ
;
A
#
# COMPACT_ATOMS: atom_id res chain seq x y z
N MET A 1 15.57 89.61 103.86
CA MET A 1 16.35 90.85 103.75
C MET A 1 16.38 91.07 102.25
N ALA A 2 15.57 91.99 101.87
CA ALA A 2 15.82 93.33 101.38
C ALA A 2 16.45 93.22 99.93
N ASP A 3 16.11 93.85 98.94
CA ASP A 3 15.19 94.97 98.80
C ASP A 3 14.97 95.19 97.29
N GLU A 4 13.87 95.74 96.95
CA GLU A 4 13.50 96.40 95.69
C GLU A 4 14.42 97.55 95.35
N PRO A 5 14.39 98.27 94.29
CA PRO A 5 13.21 98.75 93.59
C PRO A 5 13.36 99.01 92.01
N VAL A 6 12.25 98.93 91.32
CA VAL A 6 11.49 99.89 90.49
C VAL A 6 12.27 100.97 89.70
N ARG A 7 11.97 101.08 88.40
CA ARG A 7 11.44 102.26 87.67
C ARG A 7 11.48 102.04 86.13
N GLN A 8 10.38 102.02 85.53
CA GLN A 8 9.57 103.03 84.82
C GLN A 8 10.08 103.48 83.45
N THR A 9 9.22 103.19 82.51
CA THR A 9 8.69 103.98 81.38
C THR A 9 9.61 104.55 80.33
N GLU A 10 9.36 104.26 79.07
CA GLU A 10 8.82 105.27 78.16
C GLU A 10 8.33 104.69 76.85
N GLN A 11 7.17 105.21 76.46
CA GLN A 11 6.44 104.96 75.20
C GLN A 11 7.11 105.63 74.02
N LYS A 12 7.21 104.98 72.87
CA LYS A 12 7.20 105.67 71.61
C LYS A 12 6.61 104.77 70.53
N SER A 13 5.51 105.16 69.98
CA SER A 13 4.80 104.60 68.76
C SER A 13 5.40 105.17 67.50
N PRO A 14 4.89 104.85 66.34
CA PRO A 14 5.05 103.60 65.59
C PRO A 14 5.76 103.87 64.21
N SER A 15 6.38 102.90 63.64
CA SER A 15 6.82 102.96 62.24
C SER A 15 6.37 101.73 61.51
N THR A 16 5.73 101.96 60.46
CA THR A 16 5.14 101.04 59.47
C THR A 16 6.15 99.99 58.95
N LEU A 17 5.92 98.71 59.25
CA LEU A 17 6.65 97.62 58.65
C LEU A 17 5.86 97.10 57.41
N LYS A 18 6.52 97.25 56.26
CA LYS A 18 6.09 96.62 55.00
C LYS A 18 6.14 95.08 55.10
N ALA A 19 5.01 94.43 54.92
CA ALA A 19 4.94 93.02 54.86
C ALA A 19 5.71 92.47 53.64
N HIS A 20 6.75 91.70 53.86
CA HIS A 20 7.41 90.92 52.83
C HIS A 20 6.59 89.65 52.67
N LYS A 21 6.00 89.46 51.43
CA LYS A 21 5.40 88.23 51.04
C LYS A 21 6.51 87.21 50.71
N PRO A 22 6.51 85.99 51.34
CA PRO A 22 7.45 84.96 50.92
C PRO A 22 7.09 84.47 49.53
N SER A 23 7.99 84.58 48.56
CA SER A 23 7.87 83.95 47.27
C SER A 23 8.13 82.44 47.43
N VAL A 24 7.08 81.62 47.36
CA VAL A 24 7.21 80.20 47.24
C VAL A 24 7.66 79.88 45.81
N LYS A 25 8.95 79.61 45.65
CA LYS A 25 9.47 78.97 44.42
C LYS A 25 9.01 77.53 44.42
N GLU A 26 7.98 77.21 43.68
CA GLU A 26 7.63 75.82 43.31
C GLU A 26 8.79 75.24 42.47
N ARG A 27 9.69 74.55 43.10
CA ARG A 27 10.60 73.62 42.42
C ARG A 27 9.83 72.38 42.06
N ARG A 28 9.17 72.36 40.91
CA ARG A 28 8.64 71.22 40.25
C ARG A 28 9.80 70.42 39.66
N ALA A 29 10.61 69.79 40.53
CA ALA A 29 11.64 68.85 40.17
C ALA A 29 10.92 67.48 40.14
N TRP A 30 10.47 67.12 38.96
CA TRP A 30 10.01 65.75 38.72
C TRP A 30 11.28 64.86 38.72
N ARG A 31 11.77 64.59 39.92
CA ARG A 31 12.81 63.60 40.13
C ARG A 31 12.14 62.27 40.12
N ILE A 32 12.14 61.61 38.92
CA ILE A 32 11.82 60.20 38.83
C ILE A 32 12.78 59.53 39.83
N SER A 33 12.24 59.03 40.91
CA SER A 33 13.03 58.31 41.90
C SER A 33 13.59 57.04 41.22
N TRP A 34 14.89 56.81 41.38
CA TRP A 34 15.54 55.59 40.87
C TRP A 34 14.84 54.27 41.35
N ILE A 35 14.03 54.38 42.41
CA ILE A 35 13.18 53.29 42.89
C ILE A 35 12.19 52.80 41.81
N TRP A 36 11.72 53.69 40.93
CA TRP A 36 10.83 53.33 39.83
C TRP A 36 11.53 52.61 38.66
N LEU A 37 12.88 52.63 38.65
CA LEU A 37 13.66 51.94 37.62
C LEU A 37 13.50 50.42 37.73
N VAL A 38 13.43 49.90 38.94
CA VAL A 38 13.27 48.44 39.17
C VAL A 38 11.94 47.92 38.63
N PRO A 39 10.74 48.49 38.99
CA PRO A 39 9.48 48.06 38.41
C PRO A 39 9.39 48.35 36.92
N PHE A 40 10.00 49.39 36.40
CA PHE A 40 10.06 49.69 34.97
C PHE A 40 10.87 48.65 34.19
N VAL A 41 12.05 48.27 34.69
CA VAL A 41 12.87 47.21 34.09
C VAL A 41 12.13 45.86 34.17
N ALA A 42 11.52 45.57 35.34
CA ALA A 42 10.71 44.35 35.47
C ALA A 42 9.54 44.31 34.49
N ALA A 43 8.84 45.45 34.31
CA ALA A 43 7.76 45.56 33.31
C ALA A 43 8.27 45.43 31.88
N LEU A 44 9.46 46.00 31.56
CA LEU A 44 10.11 45.87 30.25
C LEU A 44 10.51 44.42 29.98
N VAL A 45 11.14 43.75 30.96
CA VAL A 45 11.50 42.31 30.80
C VAL A 45 10.24 41.45 30.69
N GLY A 46 9.25 41.67 31.56
CA GLY A 46 7.97 40.94 31.48
C GLY A 46 7.22 41.20 30.17
N GLY A 47 7.18 42.46 29.74
CA GLY A 47 6.59 42.85 28.44
C GLY A 47 7.37 42.24 27.26
N SER A 48 8.69 42.25 27.30
CA SER A 48 9.52 41.61 26.27
C SER A 48 9.29 40.11 26.19
N LEU A 49 9.15 39.42 27.33
CA LEU A 49 8.84 38.00 27.36
C LEU A 49 7.43 37.71 26.81
N LEU A 50 6.44 38.54 27.15
CA LEU A 50 5.09 38.41 26.59
C LEU A 50 5.06 38.63 25.09
N VAL A 51 5.71 39.69 24.59
CA VAL A 51 5.80 39.97 23.16
C VAL A 51 6.56 38.88 22.43
N ARG A 52 7.65 38.36 23.00
CA ARG A 52 8.41 37.26 22.43
C ARG A 52 7.55 35.98 22.35
N ASN A 53 6.83 35.67 23.41
CA ASN A 53 5.93 34.50 23.42
C ASN A 53 4.82 34.67 22.39
N TRP A 54 4.21 35.84 22.29
CA TRP A 54 3.15 36.12 21.32
C TRP A 54 3.62 36.09 19.87
N LEU A 55 4.85 36.56 19.58
CA LEU A 55 5.44 36.50 18.23
C LEU A 55 5.79 35.06 17.78
N HIS A 56 6.07 34.15 18.72
CA HIS A 56 6.34 32.74 18.40
C HIS A 56 5.09 31.89 18.32
N THR A 57 3.95 32.39 18.78
CA THR A 57 2.68 31.65 18.75
C THR A 57 2.05 31.79 17.36
N GLY A 58 1.97 30.70 16.62
CA GLY A 58 1.32 30.65 15.31
C GLY A 58 -0.16 30.28 15.41
N PRO A 59 -0.80 29.85 14.32
CA PRO A 59 -2.22 29.51 14.29
C PRO A 59 -2.54 28.23 15.05
N THR A 60 -3.80 28.10 15.44
CA THR A 60 -4.36 26.87 15.98
C THR A 60 -4.97 26.06 14.84
N LEU A 61 -4.57 24.80 14.70
CA LEU A 61 -5.14 23.85 13.78
C LEU A 61 -6.17 22.99 14.50
N SER A 62 -7.29 22.70 13.85
CA SER A 62 -8.31 21.76 14.32
C SER A 62 -8.19 20.46 13.54
N ILE A 63 -7.89 19.37 14.22
CA ILE A 63 -7.68 18.04 13.62
C ILE A 63 -8.73 17.09 14.17
N THR A 64 -9.55 16.52 13.31
CA THR A 64 -10.60 15.58 13.68
C THR A 64 -10.07 14.14 13.60
N PHE A 65 -10.13 13.40 14.70
CA PHE A 65 -9.79 11.98 14.80
C PHE A 65 -11.01 11.17 15.24
N GLU A 66 -11.04 9.86 14.99
CA GLU A 66 -12.06 8.96 15.55
C GLU A 66 -11.90 8.82 17.07
N SER A 67 -10.67 8.90 17.60
CA SER A 67 -10.36 8.77 19.01
C SER A 67 -9.17 9.62 19.41
N ALA A 68 -9.21 10.20 20.61
CA ALA A 68 -8.09 10.90 21.23
C ALA A 68 -7.30 10.01 22.21
N GLU A 69 -7.33 8.69 22.05
CA GLU A 69 -6.66 7.77 22.96
C GLU A 69 -5.17 8.09 23.12
N GLY A 70 -4.77 8.39 24.37
CA GLY A 70 -3.41 8.71 24.75
C GLY A 70 -3.01 10.17 24.48
N LEU A 71 -3.86 11.00 23.92
CA LEU A 71 -3.59 12.43 23.77
C LEU A 71 -3.90 13.19 25.04
N GLU A 72 -3.01 14.09 25.43
CA GLU A 72 -3.13 14.92 26.63
C GLU A 72 -2.88 16.39 26.28
N ILE A 73 -3.70 17.27 26.87
CA ILE A 73 -3.59 18.71 26.70
C ILE A 73 -2.25 19.18 27.29
N ASP A 74 -1.56 20.09 26.61
CA ASP A 74 -0.26 20.69 26.95
C ASP A 74 0.93 19.72 27.01
N GLN A 75 0.70 18.41 26.87
CA GLN A 75 1.75 17.38 26.89
C GLN A 75 2.02 16.78 25.52
N THR A 76 0.95 16.47 24.78
CA THR A 76 1.10 15.86 23.45
C THR A 76 1.70 16.86 22.47
N LYS A 77 2.83 16.48 21.89
CA LYS A 77 3.57 17.31 20.90
C LYS A 77 3.11 17.00 19.48
N VAL A 78 3.16 18.02 18.63
CA VAL A 78 3.07 17.86 17.17
C VAL A 78 4.49 17.84 16.63
N ARG A 79 4.84 16.81 15.81
CA ARG A 79 6.19 16.63 15.29
C ARG A 79 6.20 16.48 13.77
N TYR A 80 7.14 17.17 13.16
CA TYR A 80 7.49 16.97 11.75
C TYR A 80 8.96 16.53 11.66
N LYS A 81 9.21 15.35 11.07
CA LYS A 81 10.56 14.74 11.03
C LYS A 81 11.24 14.72 12.40
N ASP A 82 10.51 14.30 13.43
CA ASP A 82 10.93 14.24 14.84
C ASP A 82 11.22 15.59 15.51
N VAL A 83 11.12 16.73 14.80
CA VAL A 83 11.22 18.06 15.38
C VAL A 83 9.86 18.48 15.94
N VAL A 84 9.84 18.97 17.18
CA VAL A 84 8.63 19.52 17.79
C VAL A 84 8.30 20.86 17.12
N ILE A 85 7.10 20.97 16.58
CA ILE A 85 6.60 22.13 15.83
C ILE A 85 5.31 22.70 16.43
N GLY A 86 4.80 22.08 17.50
CA GLY A 86 3.57 22.50 18.16
C GLY A 86 3.19 21.62 19.33
N VAL A 87 2.09 21.96 19.95
CA VAL A 87 1.53 21.25 21.11
C VAL A 87 0.01 21.23 21.05
N VAL A 88 -0.61 20.15 21.53
CA VAL A 88 -2.07 20.05 21.70
C VAL A 88 -2.51 20.98 22.84
N THR A 89 -3.45 21.87 22.55
CA THR A 89 -3.95 22.87 23.51
C THR A 89 -5.36 22.58 23.99
N ASP A 90 -6.13 21.80 23.21
CA ASP A 90 -7.51 21.50 23.57
C ASP A 90 -7.97 20.19 22.92
N ILE A 91 -8.90 19.48 23.55
CA ILE A 91 -9.49 18.23 23.04
C ILE A 91 -10.99 18.25 23.34
N ASP A 92 -11.80 18.35 22.31
CA ASP A 92 -13.26 18.42 22.38
C ASP A 92 -13.89 17.19 21.72
N VAL A 93 -15.03 16.75 22.21
CA VAL A 93 -15.85 15.75 21.52
C VAL A 93 -16.67 16.44 20.45
N GLY A 94 -16.68 15.91 19.23
CA GLY A 94 -17.46 16.42 18.12
C GLY A 94 -18.96 16.49 18.44
N ALA A 95 -19.67 17.40 17.78
CA ALA A 95 -21.10 17.64 18.05
C ALA A 95 -21.98 16.41 17.80
N ASP A 96 -21.59 15.55 16.89
CA ASP A 96 -22.25 14.26 16.58
C ASP A 96 -21.83 13.11 17.49
N ARG A 97 -20.86 13.34 18.38
CA ARG A 97 -20.26 12.36 19.30
C ARG A 97 -19.61 11.15 18.63
N SER A 98 -19.35 11.21 17.33
CA SER A 98 -18.71 10.14 16.57
C SER A 98 -17.19 10.33 16.43
N ASN A 99 -16.71 11.54 16.72
CA ASN A 99 -15.31 11.93 16.55
C ASN A 99 -14.83 12.88 17.64
N VAL A 100 -13.53 13.13 17.66
CA VAL A 100 -12.86 14.05 18.59
C VAL A 100 -12.13 15.12 17.81
N ILE A 101 -12.28 16.36 18.21
CA ILE A 101 -11.60 17.52 17.62
C ILE A 101 -10.43 17.90 18.52
N VAL A 102 -9.24 17.72 18.03
CA VAL A 102 -7.98 18.06 18.71
C VAL A 102 -7.49 19.40 18.17
N LYS A 103 -7.34 20.39 19.06
CA LYS A 103 -6.77 21.68 18.69
C LYS A 103 -5.29 21.69 19.03
N ALA A 104 -4.46 21.97 18.04
CA ALA A 104 -3.02 22.02 18.16
C ALA A 104 -2.50 23.42 17.81
N GLN A 105 -1.75 24.02 18.73
CA GLN A 105 -1.04 25.26 18.51
C GLN A 105 0.26 24.95 17.78
N ILE A 106 0.46 25.53 16.62
CA ILE A 106 1.67 25.34 15.79
C ILE A 106 2.56 26.56 15.93
N ASP A 107 3.87 26.36 15.92
CA ASP A 107 4.85 27.47 15.94
C ASP A 107 4.71 28.32 14.68
N HIS A 108 4.86 29.61 14.81
CA HIS A 108 4.67 30.57 13.71
C HIS A 108 5.54 30.25 12.48
N GLU A 109 6.79 29.86 12.68
CA GLU A 109 7.73 29.50 11.60
C GLU A 109 7.30 28.25 10.84
N SER A 110 6.59 27.32 11.52
CA SER A 110 6.13 26.07 10.94
C SER A 110 4.75 26.18 10.26
N ALA A 111 3.98 27.19 10.63
CA ALA A 111 2.62 27.38 10.16
C ALA A 111 2.52 27.55 8.63
N ASP A 112 3.48 28.26 8.05
CA ASP A 112 3.49 28.59 6.61
C ASP A 112 3.50 27.38 5.70
N TYR A 113 4.06 26.27 6.14
CA TYR A 113 4.15 25.04 5.35
C TYR A 113 3.27 23.91 5.87
N ILE A 114 2.76 23.99 7.12
CA ILE A 114 1.89 22.97 7.72
C ILE A 114 0.41 23.27 7.52
N ALA A 115 0.02 24.57 7.64
CA ALA A 115 -1.38 24.98 7.48
C ALA A 115 -1.78 25.06 6.00
N ARG A 116 -1.54 23.97 5.24
CA ARG A 116 -1.81 23.87 3.81
C ARG A 116 -2.67 22.66 3.49
N ASP A 117 -3.44 22.74 2.43
CA ASP A 117 -4.15 21.55 1.92
C ASP A 117 -3.15 20.45 1.54
N GLY A 118 -3.52 19.18 1.69
CA GLY A 118 -2.61 18.05 1.48
C GLY A 118 -1.75 17.65 2.69
N THR A 119 -1.69 18.47 3.76
CA THR A 119 -1.03 18.09 5.01
C THR A 119 -1.81 16.98 5.71
N ARG A 120 -1.10 15.93 6.13
CA ARG A 120 -1.67 14.76 6.81
C ARG A 120 -1.17 14.67 8.25
N PHE A 121 -2.06 14.32 9.16
CA PHE A 121 -1.79 14.17 10.59
C PHE A 121 -2.21 12.78 11.05
N TRP A 122 -1.44 12.14 11.93
CA TRP A 122 -1.80 10.88 12.59
C TRP A 122 -1.18 10.79 13.96
N VAL A 123 -1.79 9.97 14.82
CA VAL A 123 -1.28 9.72 16.18
C VAL A 123 -0.27 8.59 16.13
N VAL A 124 0.95 8.84 16.60
CA VAL A 124 1.99 7.83 16.80
C VAL A 124 1.92 7.35 18.24
N LYS A 125 1.58 6.08 18.40
CA LYS A 125 1.53 5.37 19.68
C LYS A 125 2.18 3.99 19.51
N PRO A 126 2.61 3.32 20.59
CA PRO A 126 3.15 1.96 20.50
C PRO A 126 2.12 1.03 19.88
N ARG A 127 2.48 0.28 18.84
CA ARG A 127 1.63 -0.73 18.20
C ARG A 127 2.40 -2.03 18.06
N LEU A 128 1.71 -3.14 18.37
CA LEU A 128 2.17 -4.49 18.07
C LEU A 128 1.50 -4.92 16.77
N GLU A 129 2.27 -5.11 15.72
CA GLU A 129 1.82 -5.59 14.41
C GLU A 129 2.50 -6.91 14.11
N MET A 130 1.92 -7.72 13.22
CA MET A 130 2.53 -9.00 12.80
C MET A 130 3.92 -8.79 12.17
N SER A 131 4.15 -7.64 11.55
CA SER A 131 5.42 -7.22 10.97
C SER A 131 6.47 -6.76 11.99
N GLY A 132 6.08 -6.56 13.26
CA GLY A 132 6.96 -6.09 14.33
C GLY A 132 6.31 -5.11 15.30
N VAL A 133 7.15 -4.45 16.10
CA VAL A 133 6.72 -3.43 17.05
C VAL A 133 7.08 -2.06 16.51
N SER A 134 6.09 -1.21 16.29
CA SER A 134 6.27 0.18 15.87
C SER A 134 6.04 1.15 17.04
N GLY A 135 6.58 2.36 16.95
CA GLY A 135 6.37 3.42 17.94
C GLY A 135 7.03 3.17 19.31
N LEU A 136 8.05 2.31 19.42
CA LEU A 136 8.75 2.02 20.70
C LEU A 136 9.28 3.29 21.38
N GLY A 137 9.69 4.30 20.63
CA GLY A 137 10.15 5.58 21.18
C GLY A 137 9.09 6.29 22.00
N THR A 138 7.80 6.04 21.75
CA THR A 138 6.70 6.67 22.50
C THR A 138 6.46 6.07 23.89
N LEU A 139 7.07 4.93 24.21
CA LEU A 139 6.99 4.34 25.56
C LEU A 139 7.59 5.25 26.64
N LEU A 140 8.60 6.05 26.27
CA LEU A 140 9.25 7.00 27.18
C LEU A 140 8.78 8.44 26.96
N SER A 141 8.43 8.82 25.75
CA SER A 141 8.08 10.21 25.40
C SER A 141 6.58 10.50 25.37
N GLY A 142 5.75 9.46 25.56
CA GLY A 142 4.30 9.55 25.33
C GLY A 142 3.95 9.58 23.84
N PRO A 143 2.68 9.42 23.48
CA PRO A 143 2.19 9.55 22.11
C PRO A 143 2.35 10.99 21.61
N TYR A 144 2.48 11.13 20.30
CA TYR A 144 2.58 12.44 19.65
C TYR A 144 1.81 12.43 18.32
N ILE A 145 1.47 13.61 17.82
CA ILE A 145 0.89 13.78 16.49
C ILE A 145 2.02 13.98 15.50
N ALA A 146 2.15 13.07 14.54
CA ALA A 146 3.07 13.21 13.42
C ALA A 146 2.40 13.97 12.28
N VAL A 147 3.23 14.66 11.50
CA VAL A 147 2.82 15.46 10.34
C VAL A 147 3.59 15.02 9.12
N ASP A 148 2.91 14.93 8.00
CA ASP A 148 3.48 14.71 6.67
C ASP A 148 2.94 15.77 5.71
N ILE A 149 3.83 16.33 4.89
CA ILE A 149 3.57 17.48 4.04
C ILE A 149 3.90 17.10 2.61
N GLU A 150 2.99 17.39 1.71
CA GLU A 150 3.23 17.21 0.28
C GLU A 150 4.33 18.19 -0.18
N SER A 151 5.50 17.65 -0.57
CA SER A 151 6.71 18.47 -0.80
C SER A 151 6.73 19.20 -2.14
N ASP A 152 5.88 18.83 -3.10
CA ASP A 152 5.85 19.47 -4.40
C ASP A 152 4.96 20.72 -4.41
N ASN A 153 5.61 21.88 -4.31
CA ASN A 153 5.00 23.20 -4.54
C ASN A 153 4.00 23.69 -3.49
N ASN A 154 4.27 23.43 -2.22
CA ASN A 154 3.44 23.81 -1.08
C ASN A 154 3.06 25.30 -1.03
N GLN A 155 3.80 26.19 -1.72
CA GLN A 155 3.53 27.63 -1.76
C GLN A 155 2.27 28.02 -2.54
N ASN A 156 1.76 27.14 -3.41
CA ASN A 156 0.56 27.39 -4.22
C ASN A 156 -0.70 26.73 -3.65
N GLN A 157 -0.58 25.97 -2.57
CA GLN A 157 -1.75 25.32 -1.94
C GLN A 157 -2.50 26.32 -1.05
N ALA A 158 -3.83 26.18 -0.99
CA ALA A 158 -4.68 27.03 -0.16
C ALA A 158 -4.35 26.81 1.34
N GLU A 159 -4.41 27.91 2.11
CA GLU A 159 -4.32 27.81 3.56
C GLU A 159 -5.51 27.03 4.12
N LYS A 160 -5.22 26.13 5.05
CA LYS A 160 -6.20 25.28 5.69
C LYS A 160 -5.88 25.14 7.17
N TYR A 161 -6.90 25.28 7.99
CA TYR A 161 -6.78 25.20 9.46
C TYR A 161 -7.61 24.07 10.08
N THR A 162 -8.37 23.35 9.25
CA THR A 162 -9.20 22.22 9.68
C THR A 162 -8.83 20.98 8.87
N PHE A 163 -8.45 19.91 9.56
CA PHE A 163 -7.96 18.68 8.95
C PHE A 163 -8.72 17.47 9.50
N THR A 164 -8.72 16.40 8.72
CA THR A 164 -9.09 15.06 9.21
C THR A 164 -7.82 14.28 9.41
N GLY A 165 -7.59 13.80 10.65
CA GLY A 165 -6.44 12.96 10.98
C GLY A 165 -6.61 11.56 10.43
N LEU A 166 -5.49 10.91 10.15
CA LEU A 166 -5.45 9.51 9.74
C LEU A 166 -5.42 8.63 10.99
N GLU A 167 -6.20 7.54 10.99
CA GLU A 167 -6.24 6.58 12.09
C GLU A 167 -5.02 5.65 12.11
N LYS A 168 -4.35 5.51 10.97
CA LYS A 168 -3.10 4.77 10.83
C LYS A 168 -2.04 5.65 10.17
N PRO A 169 -0.75 5.46 10.51
CA PRO A 169 0.34 6.07 9.76
C PRO A 169 0.21 5.75 8.27
N PRO A 170 0.49 6.69 7.36
CA PRO A 170 0.56 6.39 5.94
C PRO A 170 1.70 5.39 5.69
N ALA A 171 1.48 4.44 4.81
CA ALA A 171 2.49 3.43 4.47
C ALA A 171 3.77 4.07 3.87
N VAL A 172 3.59 5.21 3.19
CA VAL A 172 4.68 6.04 2.64
C VAL A 172 4.37 7.50 2.91
N THR A 173 5.35 8.22 3.44
CA THR A 173 5.34 9.66 3.61
C THR A 173 5.80 10.35 2.32
N HIS A 174 5.40 11.60 2.10
CA HIS A 174 5.74 12.34 0.87
C HIS A 174 7.23 12.67 0.73
N ASP A 175 7.98 12.62 1.82
CA ASP A 175 9.43 12.85 1.81
C ASP A 175 10.24 11.62 1.35
N ARG A 176 9.57 10.49 1.08
CA ARG A 176 10.21 9.26 0.62
C ARG A 176 10.28 9.23 -0.90
N SER A 177 11.52 9.25 -1.42
CA SER A 177 11.76 9.15 -2.86
C SER A 177 11.53 7.74 -3.37
N GLY A 178 10.89 7.61 -4.52
CA GLY A 178 10.59 6.32 -5.15
C GLY A 178 9.41 6.40 -6.10
N THR A 179 9.01 5.26 -6.65
CA THR A 179 7.98 5.18 -7.69
C THR A 179 6.82 4.28 -7.26
N ARG A 180 5.60 4.70 -7.58
CA ARG A 180 4.37 3.92 -7.38
C ARG A 180 4.06 3.09 -8.61
N TYR A 181 3.55 1.88 -8.36
CA TYR A 181 3.06 0.97 -9.39
C TYR A 181 1.76 0.32 -8.90
N VAL A 182 0.96 -0.17 -9.83
CA VAL A 182 -0.29 -0.88 -9.55
C VAL A 182 -0.14 -2.34 -9.95
N LEU A 183 -0.56 -3.25 -9.08
CA LEU A 183 -0.59 -4.68 -9.35
C LEU A 183 -2.04 -5.15 -9.41
N HIS A 184 -2.41 -5.74 -10.54
CA HIS A 184 -3.72 -6.35 -10.73
C HIS A 184 -3.68 -7.81 -10.28
N ALA A 185 -4.58 -8.20 -9.36
CA ALA A 185 -4.62 -9.52 -8.77
C ALA A 185 -6.05 -10.08 -8.75
N ALA A 186 -6.20 -11.40 -8.82
CA ALA A 186 -7.50 -12.05 -8.66
C ALA A 186 -8.03 -11.92 -7.22
N ASP A 187 -7.14 -11.97 -6.23
CA ASP A 187 -7.45 -11.79 -4.81
C ASP A 187 -6.27 -11.13 -4.09
N LEU A 188 -6.52 -10.62 -2.89
CA LEU A 188 -5.49 -9.98 -2.05
C LEU A 188 -4.58 -11.01 -1.37
N GLY A 189 -5.07 -12.23 -1.15
CA GLY A 189 -4.36 -13.26 -0.41
C GLY A 189 -4.03 -12.83 1.02
N SER A 190 -2.78 -13.00 1.42
CA SER A 190 -2.25 -12.62 2.74
C SER A 190 -1.53 -11.26 2.74
N LEU A 191 -1.73 -10.45 1.70
CA LEU A 191 -1.10 -9.14 1.61
C LEU A 191 -1.87 -8.09 2.43
N GLU A 192 -1.11 -7.22 3.09
CA GLU A 192 -1.64 -6.12 3.88
C GLU A 192 -0.90 -4.83 3.52
N ILE A 193 -1.45 -3.67 3.91
CA ILE A 193 -0.72 -2.41 3.83
C ILE A 193 0.55 -2.54 4.69
N GLY A 194 1.72 -2.23 4.09
CA GLY A 194 3.02 -2.43 4.72
C GLY A 194 3.72 -3.74 4.34
N SER A 195 3.04 -4.71 3.71
CA SER A 195 3.69 -5.91 3.16
C SER A 195 4.86 -5.53 2.27
N GLN A 196 5.99 -6.23 2.42
CA GLN A 196 7.24 -5.87 1.75
C GLN A 196 7.22 -6.26 0.26
N VAL A 197 7.85 -5.43 -0.57
CA VAL A 197 8.18 -5.75 -1.96
C VAL A 197 9.67 -6.09 -2.04
N TYR A 198 9.98 -7.27 -2.62
CA TYR A 198 11.32 -7.82 -2.69
C TYR A 198 11.85 -7.85 -4.12
N TYR A 199 13.10 -7.48 -4.28
CA TYR A 199 13.89 -7.75 -5.47
C TYR A 199 15.11 -8.58 -5.09
N ARG A 200 15.25 -9.78 -5.66
CA ARG A 200 16.33 -10.73 -5.27
C ARG A 200 16.39 -10.97 -3.76
N GLN A 201 15.24 -11.10 -3.10
CA GLN A 201 15.07 -11.29 -1.64
C GLN A 201 15.53 -10.09 -0.77
N ILE A 202 15.85 -8.94 -1.38
CA ILE A 202 16.13 -7.68 -0.67
C ILE A 202 14.85 -6.88 -0.62
N PRO A 203 14.41 -6.38 0.55
CA PRO A 203 13.24 -5.50 0.63
C PRO A 203 13.56 -4.15 -0.04
N VAL A 204 12.83 -3.81 -1.08
CA VAL A 204 13.02 -2.60 -1.88
C VAL A 204 11.81 -1.69 -1.92
N GLY A 205 10.70 -2.11 -1.29
CA GLY A 205 9.46 -1.36 -1.31
C GLY A 205 8.39 -1.97 -0.42
N ARG A 206 7.17 -1.49 -0.54
CA ARG A 206 6.02 -1.97 0.25
C ARG A 206 4.69 -1.75 -0.44
N VAL A 207 3.67 -2.50 -0.01
CA VAL A 207 2.27 -2.25 -0.33
C VAL A 207 1.82 -0.98 0.39
N ILE A 208 1.20 -0.05 -0.33
CA ILE A 208 0.75 1.23 0.23
C ILE A 208 -0.77 1.33 0.35
N ASP A 209 -1.49 0.65 -0.55
CA ASP A 209 -2.95 0.64 -0.58
C ASP A 209 -3.47 -0.53 -1.41
N TYR A 210 -4.76 -0.83 -1.31
CA TYR A 210 -5.44 -1.77 -2.19
C TYR A 210 -6.93 -1.43 -2.30
N GLU A 211 -7.50 -1.69 -3.46
CA GLU A 211 -8.91 -1.44 -3.73
C GLU A 211 -9.53 -2.62 -4.48
N LEU A 212 -10.74 -3.01 -4.07
CA LEU A 212 -11.53 -3.99 -4.81
C LEU A 212 -12.12 -3.31 -6.04
N ASN A 213 -11.96 -3.92 -7.21
CA ASN A 213 -12.55 -3.42 -8.44
C ASN A 213 -14.07 -3.38 -8.37
N LYS A 214 -14.69 -2.41 -9.07
CA LYS A 214 -16.14 -2.12 -8.99
C LYS A 214 -17.04 -3.31 -9.31
N ASP A 215 -16.56 -4.23 -10.12
CA ASP A 215 -17.26 -5.46 -10.50
C ASP A 215 -17.03 -6.61 -9.51
N GLY A 216 -16.15 -6.42 -8.52
CA GLY A 216 -15.80 -7.41 -7.51
C GLY A 216 -14.98 -8.58 -8.04
N SER A 217 -14.47 -8.53 -9.28
CA SER A 217 -13.76 -9.64 -9.91
C SER A 217 -12.28 -9.69 -9.60
N SER A 218 -11.69 -8.58 -9.15
CA SER A 218 -10.25 -8.43 -8.96
C SER A 218 -9.92 -7.32 -7.98
N VAL A 219 -8.66 -7.28 -7.56
CA VAL A 219 -8.12 -6.30 -6.62
C VAL A 219 -6.96 -5.57 -7.27
N ASP A 220 -6.93 -4.26 -7.17
CA ASP A 220 -5.79 -3.43 -7.55
C ASP A 220 -4.99 -3.08 -6.31
N ILE A 221 -3.73 -3.50 -6.28
CA ILE A 221 -2.80 -3.33 -5.15
C ILE A 221 -1.78 -2.27 -5.54
N GLN A 222 -1.75 -1.18 -4.80
CA GLN A 222 -0.75 -0.14 -4.98
C GLN A 222 0.50 -0.47 -4.21
N ILE A 223 1.64 -0.44 -4.89
CA ILE A 223 2.95 -0.64 -4.29
C ILE A 223 3.83 0.60 -4.48
N PHE A 224 4.74 0.79 -3.55
CA PHE A 224 5.77 1.81 -3.63
C PHE A 224 7.15 1.13 -3.60
N VAL A 225 7.99 1.44 -4.57
CA VAL A 225 9.37 0.95 -4.63
C VAL A 225 10.31 2.12 -4.37
N ASP A 226 11.17 1.98 -3.36
CA ASP A 226 12.06 3.03 -2.89
C ASP A 226 13.20 3.31 -3.90
N GLU A 227 13.55 4.58 -4.08
CA GLU A 227 14.79 4.96 -4.74
C GLU A 227 16.01 4.48 -3.92
N PRO A 228 17.09 4.00 -4.56
CA PRO A 228 17.35 3.93 -6.00
C PRO A 228 16.89 2.60 -6.64
N ASN A 229 16.07 1.79 -5.97
CA ASN A 229 15.71 0.44 -6.42
C ASN A 229 14.55 0.43 -7.42
N ASP A 230 13.78 1.50 -7.51
CA ASP A 230 12.68 1.68 -8.47
C ASP A 230 13.13 1.58 -9.92
N ARG A 231 14.39 1.91 -10.23
CA ARG A 231 15.02 1.69 -11.55
C ARG A 231 15.05 0.23 -11.99
N TYR A 232 14.95 -0.72 -11.05
CA TYR A 232 14.94 -2.15 -11.39
C TYR A 232 13.56 -2.64 -11.83
N VAL A 233 12.50 -1.84 -11.64
CA VAL A 233 11.18 -2.14 -12.19
C VAL A 233 11.16 -1.66 -13.65
N THR A 234 11.09 -2.62 -14.56
CA THR A 234 11.06 -2.36 -16.02
C THR A 234 9.71 -2.78 -16.60
N SER A 235 9.44 -2.45 -17.84
CA SER A 235 8.15 -2.77 -18.50
C SER A 235 7.88 -4.27 -18.62
N ASP A 236 8.90 -5.12 -18.50
CA ASP A 236 8.82 -6.57 -18.53
C ASP A 236 9.00 -7.23 -17.16
N SER A 237 8.97 -6.43 -16.07
CA SER A 237 8.96 -6.94 -14.71
C SER A 237 7.73 -7.81 -14.45
N ARG A 238 7.93 -8.94 -13.78
CA ARG A 238 6.89 -9.86 -13.36
C ARG A 238 6.83 -9.91 -11.85
N PHE A 239 5.64 -9.70 -11.32
CA PHE A 239 5.40 -9.68 -9.88
C PHE A 239 4.67 -10.95 -9.46
N TRP A 240 5.02 -11.50 -8.31
CA TRP A 240 4.33 -12.66 -7.73
C TRP A 240 4.17 -12.53 -6.23
N ASN A 241 3.15 -13.19 -5.71
CA ASN A 241 2.94 -13.32 -4.29
C ASN A 241 4.02 -14.23 -3.69
N ALA A 242 4.89 -13.66 -2.86
CA ALA A 242 5.98 -14.36 -2.17
C ALA A 242 5.64 -14.72 -0.72
N SER A 243 4.35 -14.70 -0.36
CA SER A 243 3.86 -14.99 0.98
C SER A 243 3.86 -16.49 1.27
N GLY A 244 4.06 -16.85 2.55
CA GLY A 244 3.87 -18.22 3.03
C GLY A 244 4.98 -19.20 2.65
N ILE A 245 4.69 -20.48 2.92
CA ILE A 245 5.52 -21.64 2.56
C ILE A 245 4.81 -22.37 1.44
N ARG A 246 5.50 -22.61 0.33
CA ARG A 246 4.97 -23.43 -0.76
C ARG A 246 5.56 -24.80 -0.74
N VAL A 247 4.70 -25.79 -0.78
CA VAL A 247 5.08 -27.18 -0.92
C VAL A 247 4.55 -27.64 -2.28
N SER A 248 5.45 -27.97 -3.20
CA SER A 248 5.09 -28.55 -4.49
C SER A 248 5.59 -30.01 -4.56
N LEU A 249 4.75 -30.87 -5.09
CA LEU A 249 5.05 -32.25 -5.36
C LEU A 249 5.31 -32.39 -6.87
N GLY A 250 6.57 -32.49 -7.25
CA GLY A 250 6.99 -32.67 -8.63
C GLY A 250 7.61 -34.05 -8.88
N ALA A 251 8.02 -34.29 -10.13
CA ALA A 251 8.71 -35.53 -10.51
C ALA A 251 10.04 -35.74 -9.77
N SER A 252 10.65 -34.66 -9.26
CA SER A 252 11.87 -34.65 -8.45
C SER A 252 11.64 -34.85 -6.95
N GLY A 253 10.37 -35.04 -6.53
CA GLY A 253 9.99 -35.19 -5.12
C GLY A 253 9.26 -34.00 -4.55
N VAL A 254 9.34 -33.84 -3.22
CA VAL A 254 8.76 -32.70 -2.50
C VAL A 254 9.72 -31.54 -2.57
N GLU A 255 9.32 -30.46 -3.20
CA GLU A 255 10.03 -29.18 -3.18
C GLU A 255 9.35 -28.23 -2.20
N VAL A 256 10.10 -27.74 -1.21
CA VAL A 256 9.62 -26.74 -0.26
C VAL A 256 10.32 -25.43 -0.56
N GLN A 257 9.57 -24.48 -1.07
CA GLN A 257 10.05 -23.11 -1.26
C GLN A 257 9.61 -22.26 -0.08
N THR A 258 10.57 -21.73 0.66
CA THR A 258 10.33 -20.80 1.77
C THR A 258 10.79 -19.41 1.38
N GLY A 259 9.93 -18.42 1.59
CA GLY A 259 10.31 -17.01 1.55
C GLY A 259 11.17 -16.61 2.76
N THR A 260 11.41 -15.32 2.93
CA THR A 260 11.98 -14.77 4.17
C THR A 260 11.02 -14.98 5.33
N LEU A 261 11.53 -15.06 6.57
CA LEU A 261 10.66 -15.23 7.74
C LEU A 261 9.58 -14.13 7.83
N SER A 262 9.96 -12.90 7.49
CA SER A 262 9.02 -11.77 7.42
C SER A 262 7.95 -11.95 6.34
N SER A 263 8.29 -12.47 5.15
CA SER A 263 7.30 -12.70 4.09
C SER A 263 6.39 -13.89 4.38
N ILE A 264 6.83 -14.84 5.20
CA ILE A 264 5.99 -15.96 5.64
C ILE A 264 4.88 -15.46 6.59
N VAL A 265 5.22 -14.53 7.49
CA VAL A 265 4.30 -14.05 8.54
C VAL A 265 3.46 -12.85 8.08
N ALA A 266 4.10 -11.86 7.45
CA ALA A 266 3.47 -10.59 7.11
C ALA A 266 3.04 -10.48 5.63
N GLY A 267 3.20 -11.57 4.85
CA GLY A 267 3.00 -11.51 3.42
C GLY A 267 4.13 -10.78 2.69
N GLY A 268 4.16 -10.88 1.37
CA GLY A 268 5.14 -10.17 0.57
C GLY A 268 4.93 -10.37 -0.92
N ILE A 269 5.46 -9.43 -1.68
CA ILE A 269 5.48 -9.45 -3.14
C ILE A 269 6.93 -9.53 -3.57
N ALA A 270 7.24 -10.33 -4.57
CA ALA A 270 8.56 -10.31 -5.16
C ALA A 270 8.45 -10.03 -6.67
N PHE A 271 9.52 -9.52 -7.26
CA PHE A 271 9.57 -9.31 -8.69
C PHE A 271 10.94 -9.65 -9.29
N ALA A 272 10.92 -9.93 -10.59
CA ALA A 272 12.11 -10.09 -11.41
C ALA A 272 11.82 -9.64 -12.84
N ASN A 273 12.86 -9.30 -13.57
CA ASN A 273 12.77 -8.97 -14.99
C ASN A 273 12.93 -10.24 -15.82
N VAL A 274 12.08 -10.42 -16.81
CA VAL A 274 12.14 -11.57 -17.73
C VAL A 274 13.35 -11.42 -18.64
N ASN A 275 13.58 -10.22 -19.15
CA ASN A 275 14.75 -9.91 -19.97
C ASN A 275 15.73 -9.03 -19.20
N PRO A 276 16.85 -9.58 -18.73
CA PRO A 276 17.87 -8.81 -18.02
C PRO A 276 18.51 -7.68 -18.84
N ALA A 277 18.38 -7.72 -20.17
CA ALA A 277 18.89 -6.68 -21.07
C ALA A 277 17.93 -5.49 -21.23
N ASN A 278 16.71 -5.57 -20.70
CA ASN A 278 15.78 -4.44 -20.70
C ASN A 278 16.10 -3.54 -19.50
N GLU A 279 16.77 -2.43 -19.77
CA GLU A 279 17.17 -1.44 -18.75
C GLU A 279 16.22 -0.22 -18.68
N ILE A 280 15.13 -0.23 -19.45
CA ILE A 280 14.19 0.90 -19.49
C ILE A 280 13.25 0.81 -18.26
N PRO A 281 13.36 1.74 -17.29
CA PRO A 281 12.49 1.75 -16.14
C PRO A 281 11.02 1.92 -16.55
N ALA A 282 10.13 1.25 -15.83
CA ALA A 282 8.70 1.42 -15.99
C ALA A 282 8.29 2.84 -15.57
N LYS A 283 7.26 3.37 -16.23
CA LYS A 283 6.70 4.68 -15.85
C LYS A 283 5.95 4.56 -14.51
N PRO A 284 5.87 5.66 -13.75
CA PRO A 284 4.98 5.70 -12.59
C PRO A 284 3.56 5.28 -12.96
N GLU A 285 2.86 4.66 -12.03
CA GLU A 285 1.47 4.17 -12.17
C GLU A 285 1.30 3.09 -13.27
N THR A 286 2.39 2.47 -13.74
CA THR A 286 2.28 1.31 -14.64
C THR A 286 1.58 0.16 -13.92
N VAL A 287 0.62 -0.46 -14.62
CA VAL A 287 -0.13 -1.61 -14.12
C VAL A 287 0.59 -2.90 -14.54
N PHE A 288 0.79 -3.80 -13.59
CA PHE A 288 1.37 -5.14 -13.79
C PHE A 288 0.41 -6.19 -13.24
N ASP A 289 0.51 -7.42 -13.75
CA ASP A 289 -0.20 -8.57 -13.17
C ASP A 289 0.56 -9.12 -11.96
N LEU A 290 -0.18 -9.44 -10.88
CA LEU A 290 0.36 -10.17 -9.74
C LEU A 290 0.04 -11.66 -9.87
N PHE A 291 1.07 -12.45 -10.12
CA PHE A 291 0.96 -13.90 -10.24
C PHE A 291 0.95 -14.58 -8.87
N ASN A 292 0.33 -15.75 -8.79
CA ASN A 292 0.28 -16.52 -7.55
C ASN A 292 1.64 -17.15 -7.19
N SER A 293 2.55 -17.32 -8.14
CA SER A 293 3.84 -17.94 -7.91
C SER A 293 4.95 -17.40 -8.82
N GLU A 294 6.20 -17.56 -8.35
CA GLU A 294 7.39 -17.27 -9.14
C GLU A 294 7.43 -18.08 -10.44
N LEU A 295 7.04 -19.37 -10.38
CA LEU A 295 7.01 -20.25 -11.53
C LEU A 295 6.02 -19.73 -12.59
N GLU A 296 4.84 -19.33 -12.16
CA GLU A 296 3.82 -18.74 -13.04
C GLU A 296 4.27 -17.40 -13.62
N ALA A 297 4.86 -16.54 -12.79
CA ALA A 297 5.36 -15.23 -13.21
C ALA A 297 6.49 -15.34 -14.25
N LYS A 298 7.38 -16.32 -14.10
CA LYS A 298 8.52 -16.54 -15.00
C LYS A 298 8.18 -17.40 -16.23
N ALA A 299 7.00 -18.03 -16.24
CA ALA A 299 6.57 -18.77 -17.41
C ALA A 299 6.45 -17.84 -18.62
N GLU A 300 6.84 -18.34 -19.79
CA GLU A 300 6.59 -17.62 -21.02
C GLU A 300 5.08 -17.39 -21.20
N PRO A 301 4.64 -16.22 -21.67
CA PRO A 301 3.22 -15.98 -21.92
C PRO A 301 2.67 -17.01 -22.89
N ASP A 302 1.72 -17.81 -22.44
CA ASP A 302 1.10 -18.88 -23.23
C ASP A 302 0.36 -18.36 -24.47
N GLY A 303 0.07 -17.05 -24.51
CA GLY A 303 -0.79 -16.44 -25.51
C GLY A 303 -2.25 -16.86 -25.33
N PRO A 304 -3.15 -16.39 -26.20
CA PRO A 304 -4.55 -16.72 -26.11
C PRO A 304 -4.75 -18.24 -26.36
N PRO A 305 -5.46 -18.95 -25.46
CA PRO A 305 -5.75 -20.35 -25.63
C PRO A 305 -6.78 -20.56 -26.74
N PHE A 306 -6.79 -21.74 -27.32
CA PHE A 306 -7.92 -22.21 -28.11
C PHE A 306 -8.65 -23.36 -27.41
N ARG A 307 -9.96 -23.39 -27.58
CA ARG A 307 -10.83 -24.35 -26.91
C ARG A 307 -10.83 -25.66 -27.65
N VAL A 308 -10.71 -26.73 -26.88
CA VAL A 308 -10.79 -28.12 -27.36
C VAL A 308 -11.76 -28.88 -26.46
N ASP A 309 -12.73 -29.52 -27.09
CA ASP A 309 -13.72 -30.37 -26.42
C ASP A 309 -13.35 -31.84 -26.60
N MET A 310 -13.59 -32.65 -25.58
CA MET A 310 -13.32 -34.08 -25.57
C MET A 310 -14.52 -34.83 -24.98
N ILE A 311 -15.04 -35.79 -25.72
CA ILE A 311 -16.26 -36.51 -25.35
C ILE A 311 -15.88 -37.87 -24.79
N PHE A 312 -16.10 -38.06 -23.47
CA PHE A 312 -15.86 -39.32 -22.78
C PHE A 312 -17.17 -40.08 -22.56
N ASN A 313 -17.20 -41.33 -22.94
CA ASN A 313 -18.35 -42.23 -22.69
C ASN A 313 -18.19 -43.04 -21.40
N ASN A 314 -16.98 -43.00 -20.80
CA ASN A 314 -16.62 -43.69 -19.56
C ASN A 314 -16.55 -42.68 -18.40
N SER A 315 -16.38 -43.22 -17.18
CA SER A 315 -16.24 -42.42 -15.98
C SER A 315 -15.01 -41.52 -16.05
N VAL A 316 -15.17 -40.25 -15.70
CA VAL A 316 -14.08 -39.28 -15.52
C VAL A 316 -13.77 -39.05 -14.04
N ARG A 317 -14.07 -40.01 -13.17
CA ARG A 317 -13.85 -39.91 -11.73
C ARG A 317 -12.37 -39.66 -11.43
N GLY A 318 -12.07 -38.58 -10.69
CA GLY A 318 -10.70 -38.15 -10.37
C GLY A 318 -10.12 -37.10 -11.33
N LEU A 319 -10.87 -36.77 -12.42
CA LEU A 319 -10.56 -35.61 -13.24
C LEU A 319 -11.21 -34.36 -12.62
N GLU A 320 -10.45 -33.32 -12.43
CA GLU A 320 -10.90 -32.06 -11.83
C GLU A 320 -10.69 -30.88 -12.78
N ILE A 321 -11.42 -29.79 -12.54
CA ILE A 321 -11.13 -28.51 -13.21
C ILE A 321 -9.72 -28.08 -12.82
N GLY A 322 -8.91 -27.62 -13.80
CA GLY A 322 -7.50 -27.32 -13.62
C GLY A 322 -6.56 -28.48 -13.90
N ALA A 323 -7.07 -29.70 -14.09
CA ALA A 323 -6.25 -30.87 -14.48
C ALA A 323 -5.48 -30.58 -15.78
N PRO A 324 -4.21 -30.98 -15.86
CA PRO A 324 -3.39 -30.76 -17.06
C PRO A 324 -3.87 -31.59 -18.25
N VAL A 325 -3.66 -31.04 -19.45
CA VAL A 325 -3.78 -31.72 -20.73
C VAL A 325 -2.38 -31.88 -21.29
N ASP A 326 -1.92 -33.13 -21.30
CA ASP A 326 -0.54 -33.46 -21.67
C ASP A 326 -0.45 -34.07 -23.05
N PHE A 327 0.61 -33.75 -23.77
CA PHE A 327 1.05 -34.50 -24.96
C PHE A 327 2.48 -35.00 -24.75
N ARG A 328 2.65 -36.29 -24.69
CA ARG A 328 3.96 -36.95 -24.42
C ARG A 328 4.70 -36.45 -23.20
N GLY A 329 3.96 -36.12 -22.12
CA GLY A 329 4.55 -35.62 -20.87
C GLY A 329 4.79 -34.10 -20.84
N MET A 330 4.43 -33.37 -21.89
CA MET A 330 4.45 -31.90 -21.91
C MET A 330 3.03 -31.37 -21.69
N GLU A 331 2.83 -30.54 -20.70
CA GLU A 331 1.54 -29.89 -20.45
C GLU A 331 1.27 -28.85 -21.55
N LEU A 332 0.25 -29.09 -22.36
CA LEU A 332 -0.19 -28.20 -23.43
C LEU A 332 -1.37 -27.31 -23.02
N GLY A 333 -2.09 -27.68 -21.97
CA GLY A 333 -3.31 -26.99 -21.57
C GLY A 333 -3.90 -27.48 -20.27
N LYS A 334 -5.11 -27.00 -19.98
CA LYS A 334 -5.84 -27.35 -18.75
C LYS A 334 -7.32 -27.58 -19.03
N VAL A 335 -7.93 -28.44 -18.24
CA VAL A 335 -9.39 -28.62 -18.18
C VAL A 335 -9.97 -27.35 -17.51
N TYR A 336 -10.97 -26.72 -18.13
CA TYR A 336 -11.63 -25.58 -17.53
C TYR A 336 -13.09 -25.82 -17.17
N ASP A 337 -13.71 -26.92 -17.74
CA ASP A 337 -15.08 -27.27 -17.44
C ASP A 337 -15.36 -28.77 -17.71
N ILE A 338 -16.30 -29.38 -16.97
CA ILE A 338 -16.69 -30.77 -17.10
C ILE A 338 -18.20 -30.85 -16.97
N ASP A 339 -18.90 -31.21 -18.05
CA ASP A 339 -20.33 -31.28 -18.10
C ASP A 339 -20.83 -32.72 -18.40
N LEU A 340 -21.98 -33.09 -17.83
CA LEU A 340 -22.70 -34.28 -18.18
C LEU A 340 -23.78 -33.90 -19.19
N GLU A 341 -23.66 -34.40 -20.42
CA GLU A 341 -24.60 -34.14 -21.52
C GLU A 341 -25.37 -35.40 -21.96
N PHE A 342 -26.49 -35.18 -22.61
CA PHE A 342 -27.33 -36.26 -23.13
C PHE A 342 -27.45 -36.16 -24.66
N ASP A 343 -26.96 -37.20 -25.35
CA ASP A 343 -27.13 -37.37 -26.80
C ASP A 343 -28.55 -37.88 -27.10
N THR A 344 -29.38 -37.01 -27.64
CA THR A 344 -30.79 -37.34 -27.94
C THR A 344 -30.96 -38.33 -29.07
N GLU A 345 -30.02 -38.39 -30.02
CA GLU A 345 -30.04 -39.32 -31.13
C GLU A 345 -29.65 -40.73 -30.69
N LYS A 346 -28.56 -40.85 -29.95
CA LYS A 346 -28.00 -42.10 -29.45
C LYS A 346 -28.62 -42.55 -28.13
N ARG A 347 -29.47 -41.70 -27.51
CA ARG A 347 -30.12 -41.89 -26.22
C ARG A 347 -29.17 -42.34 -25.11
N ARG A 348 -28.00 -41.67 -25.02
CA ARG A 348 -26.99 -42.01 -24.03
C ARG A 348 -26.40 -40.75 -23.42
N PHE A 349 -25.96 -40.86 -22.16
CA PHE A 349 -25.18 -39.82 -21.52
C PHE A 349 -23.72 -39.91 -21.96
N TYR A 350 -23.08 -38.76 -22.03
CA TYR A 350 -21.64 -38.63 -22.22
C TYR A 350 -21.12 -37.48 -21.38
N ILE A 351 -19.82 -37.48 -21.12
CA ILE A 351 -19.17 -36.41 -20.36
C ILE A 351 -18.39 -35.57 -21.35
N LEU A 352 -18.71 -34.29 -21.37
CA LEU A 352 -18.02 -33.28 -22.17
C LEU A 352 -16.94 -32.60 -21.32
N VAL A 353 -15.69 -32.89 -21.61
CA VAL A 353 -14.53 -32.24 -20.98
C VAL A 353 -14.06 -31.11 -21.89
N LYS A 354 -14.18 -29.88 -21.38
CA LYS A 354 -13.80 -28.68 -22.11
C LYS A 354 -12.41 -28.24 -21.67
N THR A 355 -11.50 -27.99 -22.61
CA THR A 355 -10.09 -27.69 -22.33
C THR A 355 -9.62 -26.44 -23.05
N ASN A 356 -8.71 -25.73 -22.41
CA ASN A 356 -7.95 -24.64 -23.00
C ASN A 356 -6.55 -25.15 -23.36
N ILE A 357 -6.19 -25.12 -24.64
CA ILE A 357 -4.85 -25.48 -25.13
C ILE A 357 -4.09 -24.21 -25.51
N TYR A 358 -2.86 -24.13 -25.06
CA TYR A 358 -2.01 -22.95 -25.26
C TYR A 358 -1.01 -23.18 -26.41
N PRO A 359 -1.15 -22.45 -27.52
CA PRO A 359 -0.33 -22.71 -28.73
C PRO A 359 1.18 -22.62 -28.50
N ARG A 360 1.64 -21.67 -27.69
CA ARG A 360 3.07 -21.47 -27.42
C ARG A 360 3.72 -22.62 -26.67
N ARG A 361 2.96 -23.42 -25.92
CA ARG A 361 3.45 -24.63 -25.25
C ARG A 361 3.88 -25.74 -26.19
N PHE A 362 3.55 -25.63 -27.49
CA PHE A 362 4.12 -26.50 -28.52
C PHE A 362 5.58 -26.15 -28.88
N GLY A 363 6.12 -25.05 -28.29
CA GLY A 363 7.50 -24.63 -28.48
C GLY A 363 7.85 -24.36 -29.95
N THR A 364 9.02 -24.81 -30.39
CA THR A 364 9.51 -24.57 -31.76
C THR A 364 8.60 -25.16 -32.86
N ALA A 365 7.74 -26.12 -32.53
CA ALA A 365 6.76 -26.64 -33.47
C ALA A 365 5.72 -25.58 -33.84
N TYR A 366 5.27 -24.81 -32.87
CA TYR A 366 4.37 -23.68 -33.09
C TYR A 366 5.02 -22.60 -33.98
N ASP A 367 6.27 -22.23 -33.67
CA ASP A 367 6.99 -21.20 -34.44
C ASP A 367 7.21 -21.62 -35.91
N ARG A 368 7.50 -22.91 -36.15
CA ARG A 368 7.62 -23.47 -37.51
C ARG A 368 6.31 -23.38 -38.27
N VAL A 369 5.18 -23.78 -37.69
CA VAL A 369 3.88 -23.71 -38.35
C VAL A 369 3.49 -22.27 -38.59
N LYS A 370 3.72 -21.37 -37.67
CA LYS A 370 3.49 -19.93 -37.82
C LYS A 370 4.34 -19.32 -38.92
N SER A 371 5.59 -19.77 -39.09
CA SER A 371 6.48 -19.27 -40.14
C SER A 371 6.10 -19.75 -41.54
N LEU A 372 5.42 -20.92 -41.65
CA LEU A 372 4.93 -21.46 -42.93
C LEU A 372 3.69 -20.71 -43.45
N ASP A 373 2.88 -20.19 -42.55
CA ASP A 373 1.67 -19.45 -42.86
C ASP A 373 1.50 -18.27 -41.85
N PRO A 374 2.19 -17.13 -42.08
CA PRO A 374 2.14 -15.99 -41.16
C PRO A 374 0.76 -15.34 -41.05
N GLU A 375 -0.11 -15.49 -42.04
CA GLU A 375 -1.45 -14.93 -42.06
C GLU A 375 -2.47 -15.81 -41.32
N ASN A 376 -2.07 -17.01 -40.92
CA ASN A 376 -2.94 -17.93 -40.23
C ASN A 376 -3.33 -17.44 -38.85
N LYS A 377 -4.61 -17.22 -38.65
CA LYS A 377 -5.16 -16.81 -37.36
C LYS A 377 -5.12 -17.89 -36.27
N TYR A 378 -4.93 -19.17 -36.66
CA TYR A 378 -5.05 -20.32 -35.76
C TYR A 378 -3.93 -21.36 -35.93
N PRO A 379 -2.66 -20.99 -35.84
CA PRO A 379 -1.55 -21.92 -36.11
C PRO A 379 -1.51 -23.11 -35.14
N GLY A 380 -2.01 -22.95 -33.88
CA GLY A 380 -2.11 -24.05 -32.95
C GLY A 380 -3.10 -25.15 -33.37
N ARG A 381 -4.18 -24.78 -34.04
CA ARG A 381 -5.15 -25.75 -34.59
C ARG A 381 -4.59 -26.56 -35.76
N GLN A 382 -3.76 -25.95 -36.60
CA GLN A 382 -3.08 -26.64 -37.69
C GLN A 382 -2.07 -27.66 -37.18
N LEU A 383 -1.53 -27.51 -35.98
CA LEU A 383 -0.69 -28.55 -35.38
C LEU A 383 -1.47 -29.80 -35.01
N LEU A 384 -2.67 -29.64 -34.48
CA LEU A 384 -3.50 -30.80 -34.05
C LEU A 384 -4.15 -31.53 -35.20
N GLY A 385 -4.56 -30.84 -36.25
CA GLY A 385 -5.27 -31.43 -37.38
C GLY A 385 -4.56 -32.60 -38.06
N PRO A 386 -3.32 -32.41 -38.54
CA PRO A 386 -2.57 -33.52 -39.11
C PRO A 386 -2.33 -34.68 -38.12
N MET A 387 -2.18 -34.36 -36.83
CA MET A 387 -2.00 -35.40 -35.79
C MET A 387 -3.23 -36.27 -35.60
N GLU A 388 -4.43 -35.72 -35.79
CA GLU A 388 -5.67 -36.46 -35.66
C GLU A 388 -5.83 -37.50 -36.75
N HIS A 389 -5.53 -37.18 -37.99
CA HIS A 389 -5.43 -38.13 -39.09
C HIS A 389 -4.39 -39.23 -38.84
N HIS A 390 -3.36 -38.93 -38.06
CA HIS A 390 -2.34 -39.90 -37.65
C HIS A 390 -2.69 -40.64 -36.33
N GLY A 391 -3.95 -40.54 -35.88
CA GLY A 391 -4.42 -41.24 -34.69
C GLY A 391 -4.28 -40.51 -33.37
N LEU A 392 -4.26 -39.17 -33.36
CA LEU A 392 -4.31 -38.42 -32.10
C LEU A 392 -5.62 -38.72 -31.37
N ARG A 393 -5.52 -39.16 -30.11
CA ARG A 393 -6.65 -39.45 -29.24
C ARG A 393 -6.40 -38.92 -27.85
N ALA A 394 -7.48 -38.54 -27.20
CA ALA A 394 -7.45 -38.19 -25.78
C ALA A 394 -7.82 -39.39 -24.92
N GLN A 395 -7.12 -39.61 -23.86
CA GLN A 395 -7.40 -40.62 -22.85
C GLN A 395 -7.16 -40.08 -21.44
N LEU A 396 -7.86 -40.63 -20.46
CA LEU A 396 -7.61 -40.35 -19.07
C LEU A 396 -6.47 -41.24 -18.55
N LYS A 397 -5.51 -40.60 -17.87
CA LYS A 397 -4.42 -41.29 -17.18
C LYS A 397 -4.38 -40.84 -15.72
N THR A 398 -3.96 -41.74 -14.84
CA THR A 398 -3.80 -41.46 -13.41
C THR A 398 -2.47 -40.76 -13.20
N SER A 399 -2.52 -39.56 -12.62
CA SER A 399 -1.30 -38.79 -12.20
C SER A 399 -0.78 -39.27 -10.85
N ASN A 400 -1.69 -39.69 -9.96
CA ASN A 400 -1.36 -40.16 -8.63
C ASN A 400 -2.22 -41.37 -8.25
N LEU A 401 -1.58 -42.50 -8.05
CA LEU A 401 -2.26 -43.75 -7.70
C LEU A 401 -2.88 -43.78 -6.30
N LEU A 402 -2.35 -42.95 -5.37
CA LEU A 402 -2.85 -42.89 -4.01
C LEU A 402 -4.14 -42.05 -3.90
N THR A 403 -4.21 -40.94 -4.62
CA THR A 403 -5.37 -40.03 -4.61
C THR A 403 -6.40 -40.39 -5.68
N GLY A 404 -6.02 -41.17 -6.68
CA GLY A 404 -6.86 -41.46 -7.85
C GLY A 404 -7.01 -40.28 -8.81
N GLN A 405 -6.20 -39.22 -8.65
CA GLN A 405 -6.25 -38.02 -9.48
C GLN A 405 -5.90 -38.35 -10.93
N GLN A 406 -6.72 -37.85 -11.85
CA GLN A 406 -6.56 -38.07 -13.30
C GLN A 406 -6.20 -36.78 -14.04
N TYR A 407 -5.62 -36.95 -15.20
CA TYR A 407 -5.35 -35.92 -16.18
C TYR A 407 -5.66 -36.39 -17.59
N VAL A 408 -5.75 -35.46 -18.53
CA VAL A 408 -5.99 -35.78 -19.94
C VAL A 408 -4.65 -35.98 -20.64
N SER A 409 -4.42 -37.14 -21.21
CA SER A 409 -3.25 -37.44 -22.04
C SER A 409 -3.66 -37.50 -23.51
N LEU A 410 -3.00 -36.68 -24.33
CA LEU A 410 -3.07 -36.75 -25.78
C LEU A 410 -1.98 -37.69 -26.30
N ASP A 411 -2.36 -38.74 -26.98
CA ASP A 411 -1.43 -39.73 -27.53
C ASP A 411 -1.77 -40.09 -28.99
N ILE A 412 -0.76 -40.50 -29.76
CA ILE A 412 -0.92 -40.98 -31.12
C ILE A 412 -1.08 -42.48 -31.08
N ILE A 413 -2.27 -42.98 -31.39
CA ILE A 413 -2.62 -44.39 -31.42
C ILE A 413 -2.55 -44.90 -32.85
N ARG A 414 -1.64 -45.81 -33.16
CA ARG A 414 -1.33 -46.28 -34.53
C ARG A 414 -2.50 -46.95 -35.26
N ASP A 415 -3.35 -47.64 -34.52
CA ASP A 415 -4.47 -48.42 -35.05
C ASP A 415 -5.83 -47.75 -34.74
N ALA A 416 -5.83 -46.43 -34.48
CA ALA A 416 -7.09 -45.73 -34.23
C ALA A 416 -7.90 -45.59 -35.50
N GLU A 417 -9.23 -45.81 -35.36
CA GLU A 417 -10.15 -45.59 -36.49
C GLU A 417 -10.04 -44.14 -37.00
N PRO A 418 -9.96 -43.95 -38.32
CA PRO A 418 -9.96 -42.60 -38.90
C PRO A 418 -11.23 -41.83 -38.46
N VAL A 419 -11.05 -40.59 -38.05
CA VAL A 419 -12.16 -39.70 -37.70
C VAL A 419 -12.10 -38.49 -38.62
N ASP A 420 -13.25 -38.03 -39.07
CA ASP A 420 -13.33 -36.82 -39.89
C ASP A 420 -13.05 -35.58 -39.02
N PHE A 421 -11.99 -34.87 -39.35
CA PHE A 421 -11.51 -33.70 -38.60
C PHE A 421 -11.75 -32.41 -39.40
N ASP A 422 -12.52 -31.53 -38.77
CA ASP A 422 -12.71 -30.17 -39.29
C ASP A 422 -11.87 -29.19 -38.48
N PRO A 423 -10.74 -28.66 -39.02
CA PRO A 423 -9.88 -27.71 -38.36
C PRO A 423 -10.55 -26.36 -38.12
N MET A 424 -11.65 -26.07 -38.82
CA MET A 424 -12.38 -24.81 -38.67
C MET A 424 -13.48 -24.88 -37.61
N ARG A 425 -13.80 -26.07 -37.11
CA ARG A 425 -14.79 -26.23 -36.06
C ARG A 425 -14.39 -25.52 -34.78
N THR A 426 -15.32 -24.80 -34.18
CA THR A 426 -15.11 -24.10 -32.90
C THR A 426 -16.24 -24.44 -31.95
N PRO A 427 -15.97 -25.07 -30.77
CA PRO A 427 -14.67 -25.61 -30.34
C PRO A 427 -14.18 -26.78 -31.21
N LEU A 428 -12.85 -27.00 -31.21
CA LEU A 428 -12.25 -28.20 -31.84
C LEU A 428 -12.62 -29.44 -31.00
N VAL A 429 -12.90 -30.56 -31.64
CA VAL A 429 -13.25 -31.80 -30.93
C VAL A 429 -12.18 -32.85 -31.17
N ILE A 430 -11.52 -33.32 -30.09
CA ILE A 430 -10.57 -34.43 -30.16
C ILE A 430 -11.28 -35.73 -29.73
N PRO A 431 -11.23 -36.78 -30.55
CA PRO A 431 -11.81 -38.05 -30.21
C PRO A 431 -11.10 -38.72 -29.03
N THR A 432 -11.87 -39.41 -28.20
CA THR A 432 -11.37 -40.05 -27.00
C THR A 432 -11.33 -41.57 -27.14
N ILE A 433 -10.46 -42.19 -26.35
CA ILE A 433 -10.45 -43.66 -26.16
C ILE A 433 -10.56 -43.99 -24.68
N ALA A 434 -10.98 -45.22 -24.38
CA ALA A 434 -11.03 -45.72 -23.02
C ALA A 434 -9.66 -45.67 -22.35
N GLY A 435 -9.63 -45.22 -21.11
CA GLY A 435 -8.40 -45.13 -20.29
C GLY A 435 -7.75 -46.53 -20.13
N SER A 436 -6.47 -46.52 -19.74
CA SER A 436 -5.72 -47.76 -19.54
C SER A 436 -6.32 -48.69 -18.48
N PHE A 437 -7.00 -48.16 -17.47
CA PHE A 437 -7.69 -48.95 -16.44
C PHE A 437 -9.01 -49.53 -16.90
N ASP A 438 -9.76 -48.86 -17.77
CA ASP A 438 -11.02 -49.34 -18.31
C ASP A 438 -10.87 -50.57 -19.24
N ARG A 439 -9.65 -50.79 -19.78
CA ARG A 439 -9.34 -51.95 -20.64
C ARG A 439 -9.01 -53.20 -19.86
N LEU A 440 -8.85 -53.11 -18.53
CA LEU A 440 -8.56 -54.25 -17.65
C LEU A 440 -9.79 -54.80 -16.92
N GLN A 441 -10.96 -54.16 -17.08
CA GLN A 441 -12.26 -54.63 -16.64
C GLN A 441 -13.02 -55.26 -17.83
#